data_4b149d91a88974a831260392f6def8a8
#
_entry.id   4b149d91a88974a831260392f6def8a8
#
_cell.length_a   1.000
_cell.length_b   1.000
_cell.length_c   1.000
_cell.angle_alpha   90.00
_cell.angle_beta   90.00
_cell.angle_gamma   90.00
#
_symmetry.space_group_name_H-M   'P 1'
#
loop_
_entity.id
_entity.type
_entity.pdbx_description
1 polymer ?
#
loop_
_entity_poly.entity_id
_entity_poly.type
_entity_poly.pdbx_seq_one_letter_code
_entity_poly.pdbx_strand_id
1 'polypeptide(L)'
;MGIHNNPLEQHVRLNAESCMFSRSFQIRHKHGQVDDKPYGGGPGMVMQAKPVLESIEQARDGNSEIPVFFLSPQGKRFNQEKAKELSELDQIIIVSSRYEGLDQRAIDQTDNHEEISIGDFVLSGGETACAVVIDAVARLIPGVLGDNESVIEESFSNGLLEYPHYTRPSEVNGQDVPGILLSGDHEKIKEWRKIQSLRNTFIKRPDLIDKSKLNDDEIKVIDDIKNDPE
;
A
#
# COMPACT_ATOMS: atom_id res chain seq x y z
N MET A 1 -18.57 0.94 36.31
CA MET A 1 -18.42 2.00 35.29
C MET A 1 -17.60 1.42 34.17
N GLY A 2 -18.24 0.87 33.15
CA GLY A 2 -17.58 0.26 32.00
C GLY A 2 -17.16 1.34 31.03
N ILE A 3 -15.87 1.46 30.77
CA ILE A 3 -15.34 2.25 29.68
C ILE A 3 -15.58 1.41 28.42
N HIS A 4 -16.67 1.67 27.72
CA HIS A 4 -16.82 1.20 26.37
C HIS A 4 -15.81 1.96 25.50
N ASN A 5 -14.66 1.33 25.27
CA ASN A 5 -13.74 1.76 24.23
C ASN A 5 -14.43 1.54 22.89
N ASN A 6 -15.01 2.60 22.36
CA ASN A 6 -15.54 2.60 21.00
C ASN A 6 -14.36 2.54 20.03
N PRO A 7 -14.37 1.62 19.06
CA PRO A 7 -13.22 1.40 18.19
C PRO A 7 -13.01 2.56 17.23
N LEU A 8 -11.84 2.90 17.17
CA LEU A 8 -10.94 3.80 16.48
C LEU A 8 -11.27 4.01 14.99
N GLU A 9 -11.66 5.21 14.64
CA GLU A 9 -11.25 5.79 13.36
C GLU A 9 -9.82 6.29 13.54
N GLN A 10 -8.92 5.76 12.74
CA GLN A 10 -7.52 6.16 12.73
C GLN A 10 -7.29 7.11 11.56
N HIS A 11 -7.06 8.36 11.87
CA HIS A 11 -6.52 9.31 10.91
C HIS A 11 -5.00 9.31 11.09
N VAL A 12 -4.28 9.08 10.03
CA VAL A 12 -2.81 9.13 10.03
C VAL A 12 -2.37 10.34 9.24
N ARG A 13 -1.61 11.20 9.91
CA ARG A 13 -0.95 12.33 9.28
C ARG A 13 0.52 11.95 9.12
N LEU A 14 0.99 11.85 7.89
CA LEU A 14 2.40 11.68 7.57
C LEU A 14 3.02 13.06 7.35
N ASN A 15 4.12 13.35 8.04
CA ASN A 15 4.88 14.58 7.85
C ASN A 15 6.30 14.19 7.46
N ALA A 16 6.80 14.71 6.33
CA ALA A 16 8.09 14.37 5.74
C ALA A 16 9.30 14.68 6.64
N GLU A 17 9.18 15.64 7.57
CA GLU A 17 10.29 16.01 8.48
C GLU A 17 10.38 15.14 9.74
N SER A 18 9.36 14.39 10.04
CA SER A 18 9.39 13.42 11.13
C SER A 18 8.44 12.28 10.80
N CYS A 19 8.98 11.09 10.62
CA CYS A 19 8.23 9.86 10.50
C CYS A 19 7.49 9.57 11.82
N MET A 20 6.64 10.51 12.24
CA MET A 20 5.82 10.39 13.42
C MET A 20 4.38 10.15 13.04
N PHE A 21 3.90 8.96 13.35
CA PHE A 21 2.49 8.66 13.47
C PHE A 21 1.85 9.62 14.47
N SER A 22 1.34 10.74 14.02
CA SER A 22 0.74 11.69 14.91
C SER A 22 -0.75 11.77 14.72
N ARG A 23 -1.44 11.31 15.74
CA ARG A 23 -2.84 11.45 16.10
C ARG A 23 -3.82 10.53 15.39
N SER A 24 -4.16 9.43 16.03
CA SER A 24 -5.50 8.87 15.88
C SER A 24 -6.50 9.85 16.51
N PHE A 25 -7.38 10.42 15.69
CA PHE A 25 -8.52 11.17 16.19
C PHE A 25 -9.63 10.18 16.51
N GLN A 26 -10.03 10.09 17.78
CA GLN A 26 -11.28 9.44 18.13
C GLN A 26 -12.41 10.42 17.81
N ILE A 27 -13.32 10.02 16.95
CA ILE A 27 -14.56 10.76 16.76
C ILE A 27 -15.31 10.77 18.09
N ARG A 28 -15.38 11.94 18.70
CA ARG A 28 -16.19 12.17 19.89
C ARG A 28 -17.38 13.03 19.53
N HIS A 29 -18.50 12.40 19.22
CA HIS A 29 -19.76 13.14 19.16
C HIS A 29 -20.21 13.50 20.58
N LYS A 30 -20.99 14.61 20.71
CA LYS A 30 -21.51 15.16 21.98
C LYS A 30 -22.31 14.15 22.80
N HIS A 31 -22.78 13.04 22.19
CA HIS A 31 -23.49 11.92 22.79
C HIS A 31 -22.76 10.57 22.64
N GLY A 32 -21.52 10.54 22.16
CA GLY A 32 -20.70 9.33 22.05
C GLY A 32 -21.13 8.33 20.97
N GLN A 33 -22.20 8.61 20.21
CA GLN A 33 -22.71 7.74 19.17
C GLN A 33 -22.18 8.20 17.80
N VAL A 34 -21.51 7.30 17.07
CA VAL A 34 -20.89 7.57 15.77
C VAL A 34 -21.48 6.75 14.64
N ASP A 35 -22.38 5.82 14.95
CA ASP A 35 -23.03 4.87 14.05
C ASP A 35 -24.53 4.78 14.34
N ASP A 36 -25.31 4.34 13.35
CA ASP A 36 -26.75 4.13 13.47
C ASP A 36 -27.21 3.06 12.46
N LYS A 37 -28.47 2.64 12.56
CA LYS A 37 -29.07 1.68 11.66
C LYS A 37 -29.16 2.24 10.23
N PRO A 38 -28.91 1.42 9.21
CA PRO A 38 -29.03 1.88 7.82
C PRO A 38 -30.50 2.19 7.47
N TYR A 39 -30.71 3.26 6.69
CA TYR A 39 -31.98 3.50 6.04
C TYR A 39 -32.27 2.36 5.05
N GLY A 40 -33.53 1.97 4.96
CA GLY A 40 -33.95 0.83 4.14
C GLY A 40 -33.88 -0.51 4.87
N GLY A 41 -33.36 -0.52 6.11
CA GLY A 41 -33.20 -1.75 6.90
C GLY A 41 -31.96 -2.54 6.48
N GLY A 42 -31.75 -3.69 7.11
CA GLY A 42 -30.61 -4.56 6.91
C GLY A 42 -29.86 -4.85 8.21
N PRO A 43 -28.91 -5.80 8.19
CA PRO A 43 -28.05 -6.08 9.34
C PRO A 43 -27.00 -5.00 9.54
N GLY A 44 -26.43 -4.95 10.74
CA GLY A 44 -25.31 -4.10 11.09
C GLY A 44 -25.65 -2.63 11.33
N MET A 45 -24.62 -1.83 11.36
CA MET A 45 -24.64 -0.38 11.63
C MET A 45 -23.84 0.34 10.53
N VAL A 46 -24.09 1.61 10.34
CA VAL A 46 -23.37 2.48 9.39
C VAL A 46 -22.82 3.68 10.14
N MET A 47 -21.59 4.06 9.89
CA MET A 47 -20.97 5.24 10.48
C MET A 47 -21.64 6.51 9.94
N GLN A 48 -22.03 7.40 10.84
CA GLN A 48 -22.76 8.61 10.50
C GLN A 48 -21.87 9.65 9.79
N ALA A 49 -22.39 10.32 8.77
CA ALA A 49 -21.67 11.32 7.99
C ALA A 49 -21.12 12.48 8.85
N LYS A 50 -21.94 13.03 9.74
CA LYS A 50 -21.56 14.22 10.51
C LYS A 50 -20.32 14.03 11.37
N PRO A 51 -20.20 12.97 12.22
CA PRO A 51 -18.98 12.73 12.98
C PRO A 51 -17.74 12.54 12.10
N VAL A 52 -17.88 11.87 10.95
CA VAL A 52 -16.78 11.64 10.00
C VAL A 52 -16.30 12.98 9.42
N LEU A 53 -17.20 13.79 8.90
CA LEU A 53 -16.90 15.13 8.35
C LEU A 53 -16.24 16.04 9.39
N GLU A 54 -16.78 16.10 10.62
CA GLU A 54 -16.19 16.89 11.71
C GLU A 54 -14.77 16.44 12.04
N SER A 55 -14.49 15.14 11.97
CA SER A 55 -13.14 14.62 12.21
C SER A 55 -12.18 14.93 11.08
N ILE A 56 -12.61 14.85 9.83
CA ILE A 56 -11.83 15.25 8.66
C ILE A 56 -11.45 16.72 8.75
N GLU A 57 -12.41 17.59 9.04
CA GLU A 57 -12.15 19.02 9.20
C GLU A 57 -11.20 19.33 10.36
N GLN A 58 -11.33 18.59 11.47
CA GLN A 58 -10.38 18.71 12.57
C GLN A 58 -8.98 18.25 12.19
N ALA A 59 -8.87 17.16 11.38
CA ALA A 59 -7.58 16.65 10.93
C ALA A 59 -6.93 17.60 9.91
N ARG A 60 -7.71 18.27 9.07
CA ARG A 60 -7.25 19.28 8.13
C ARG A 60 -6.69 20.54 8.79
N ASP A 61 -7.15 20.85 9.98
CA ASP A 61 -6.70 22.03 10.75
C ASP A 61 -6.74 23.34 9.90
N GLY A 62 -7.81 23.50 9.14
CA GLY A 62 -8.04 24.66 8.24
C GLY A 62 -7.38 24.59 6.86
N ASN A 63 -6.68 23.50 6.52
CA ASN A 63 -6.09 23.28 5.20
C ASN A 63 -6.94 22.31 4.36
N SER A 64 -7.84 22.83 3.52
CA SER A 64 -8.72 22.05 2.65
C SER A 64 -7.98 21.28 1.54
N GLU A 65 -6.74 21.65 1.22
CA GLU A 65 -5.93 21.02 0.19
C GLU A 65 -5.38 19.64 0.59
N ILE A 66 -5.42 19.28 1.89
CA ILE A 66 -4.96 17.97 2.35
C ILE A 66 -5.90 16.90 1.78
N PRO A 67 -5.39 15.97 0.95
CA PRO A 67 -6.20 14.92 0.35
C PRO A 67 -6.67 13.89 1.37
N VAL A 68 -7.89 13.40 1.17
CA VAL A 68 -8.54 12.41 2.03
C VAL A 68 -8.71 11.10 1.28
N PHE A 69 -8.24 10.01 1.85
CA PHE A 69 -8.35 8.68 1.27
C PHE A 69 -9.28 7.81 2.12
N PHE A 70 -10.42 7.45 1.54
CA PHE A 70 -11.35 6.51 2.16
C PHE A 70 -10.96 5.08 1.80
N LEU A 71 -10.76 4.22 2.80
CA LEU A 71 -10.48 2.81 2.57
C LEU A 71 -11.79 2.05 2.37
N SER A 72 -11.99 1.55 1.16
CA SER A 72 -13.22 0.91 0.72
C SER A 72 -12.91 -0.21 -0.29
N PRO A 73 -13.60 -1.37 -0.23
CA PRO A 73 -13.51 -2.37 -1.30
C PRO A 73 -13.95 -1.86 -2.67
N GLN A 74 -14.71 -0.74 -2.71
CA GLN A 74 -15.22 -0.12 -3.94
C GLN A 74 -14.20 0.84 -4.59
N GLY A 75 -13.12 1.19 -3.86
CA GLY A 75 -12.09 2.13 -4.30
C GLY A 75 -11.19 1.58 -5.40
N LYS A 76 -10.38 2.47 -5.97
CA LYS A 76 -9.33 2.09 -6.91
C LYS A 76 -8.30 1.21 -6.20
N ARG A 77 -7.78 0.20 -6.91
CA ARG A 77 -6.78 -0.70 -6.34
C ARG A 77 -5.48 0.03 -6.02
N PHE A 78 -5.06 -0.04 -4.76
CA PHE A 78 -3.78 0.44 -4.28
C PHE A 78 -2.64 -0.41 -4.86
N ASN A 79 -1.59 0.24 -5.34
CA ASN A 79 -0.40 -0.40 -5.90
C ASN A 79 0.85 0.43 -5.55
N GLN A 80 2.04 -0.03 -5.98
CA GLN A 80 3.31 0.63 -5.70
C GLN A 80 3.39 2.05 -6.29
N GLU A 81 2.80 2.28 -7.45
CA GLU A 81 2.75 3.61 -8.09
C GLU A 81 1.96 4.59 -7.22
N LYS A 82 0.78 4.16 -6.72
CA LYS A 82 -0.01 4.97 -5.80
C LYS A 82 0.70 5.20 -4.47
N ALA A 83 1.40 4.18 -3.94
CA ALA A 83 2.21 4.35 -2.73
C ALA A 83 3.29 5.42 -2.92
N LYS A 84 3.95 5.43 -4.08
CA LYS A 84 4.94 6.44 -4.43
C LYS A 84 4.32 7.84 -4.55
N GLU A 85 3.20 7.98 -5.26
CA GLU A 85 2.44 9.23 -5.33
C GLU A 85 2.14 9.79 -3.92
N LEU A 86 1.63 8.93 -3.03
CA LEU A 86 1.31 9.33 -1.67
C LEU A 86 2.55 9.69 -0.83
N SER A 87 3.69 9.06 -1.08
CA SER A 87 4.93 9.34 -0.36
C SER A 87 5.56 10.70 -0.69
N GLU A 88 5.15 11.31 -1.82
CA GLU A 88 5.59 12.62 -2.28
C GLU A 88 4.74 13.77 -1.69
N LEU A 89 3.63 13.45 -1.00
CA LEU A 89 2.75 14.43 -0.38
C LEU A 89 3.20 14.76 1.04
N ASP A 90 3.13 16.04 1.41
CA ASP A 90 3.47 16.50 2.77
C ASP A 90 2.54 15.92 3.84
N GLN A 91 1.27 15.76 3.49
CA GLN A 91 0.23 15.28 4.40
C GLN A 91 -0.87 14.54 3.65
N ILE A 92 -1.38 13.46 4.25
CA ILE A 92 -2.56 12.75 3.80
C ILE A 92 -3.46 12.44 5.00
N ILE A 93 -4.77 12.34 4.77
CA ILE A 93 -5.73 11.83 5.73
C ILE A 93 -6.23 10.50 5.21
N ILE A 94 -6.15 9.44 6.02
CA ILE A 94 -6.72 8.13 5.70
C ILE A 94 -7.90 7.89 6.62
N VAL A 95 -9.08 7.66 6.04
CA VAL A 95 -10.30 7.32 6.76
C VAL A 95 -10.55 5.83 6.65
N SER A 96 -10.54 5.14 7.80
CA SER A 96 -10.89 3.73 7.90
C SER A 96 -12.24 3.55 8.58
N SER A 97 -13.14 2.80 7.94
CA SER A 97 -14.47 2.52 8.48
C SER A 97 -14.52 1.20 9.22
N ARG A 98 -15.51 1.08 10.09
CA ARG A 98 -15.99 -0.17 10.68
C ARG A 98 -17.44 -0.44 10.28
N TYR A 99 -18.00 -1.52 10.79
CA TYR A 99 -19.39 -1.94 10.57
C TYR A 99 -19.66 -2.22 9.09
N GLU A 100 -20.83 -1.79 8.59
CA GLU A 100 -21.20 -1.94 7.17
C GLU A 100 -20.62 -0.82 6.27
N GLY A 101 -19.81 0.08 6.83
CA GLY A 101 -19.16 1.17 6.12
C GLY A 101 -19.59 2.55 6.61
N LEU A 102 -19.38 3.55 5.74
CA LEU A 102 -19.68 4.97 5.97
C LEU A 102 -21.00 5.36 5.33
N ASP A 103 -21.70 6.32 5.92
CA ASP A 103 -22.77 7.05 5.24
C ASP A 103 -22.18 7.73 3.99
N GLN A 104 -22.76 7.45 2.83
CA GLN A 104 -22.28 7.94 1.52
C GLN A 104 -22.09 9.46 1.49
N ARG A 105 -22.92 10.20 2.24
CA ARG A 105 -22.82 11.65 2.34
C ARG A 105 -21.51 12.13 2.97
N ALA A 106 -20.81 11.29 3.72
CA ALA A 106 -19.47 11.65 4.23
C ALA A 106 -18.45 11.68 3.09
N ILE A 107 -18.55 10.77 2.14
CA ILE A 107 -17.68 10.72 0.96
C ILE A 107 -18.05 11.87 0.01
N ASP A 108 -19.34 11.98 -0.34
CA ASP A 108 -19.84 12.95 -1.32
C ASP A 108 -19.59 14.42 -0.93
N GLN A 109 -19.53 14.72 0.37
CA GLN A 109 -19.31 16.07 0.89
C GLN A 109 -17.85 16.38 1.25
N THR A 110 -16.95 15.41 1.10
CA THR A 110 -15.52 15.64 1.34
C THR A 110 -14.86 16.10 0.04
N ASP A 111 -14.36 17.33 0.01
CA ASP A 111 -13.55 17.81 -1.10
C ASP A 111 -12.18 17.13 -1.12
N ASN A 112 -11.53 17.06 -2.30
CA ASN A 112 -10.20 16.50 -2.50
C ASN A 112 -10.06 15.09 -1.87
N HIS A 113 -10.93 14.17 -2.29
CA HIS A 113 -10.92 12.79 -1.78
C HIS A 113 -10.76 11.75 -2.89
N GLU A 114 -10.35 10.55 -2.48
CA GLU A 114 -10.32 9.36 -3.31
C GLU A 114 -10.65 8.12 -2.46
N GLU A 115 -11.35 7.14 -3.05
CA GLU A 115 -11.53 5.82 -2.44
C GLU A 115 -10.42 4.87 -2.89
N ILE A 116 -9.81 4.15 -1.93
CA ILE A 116 -8.71 3.20 -2.17
C ILE A 116 -9.07 1.82 -1.64
N SER A 117 -8.86 0.79 -2.48
CA SER A 117 -9.00 -0.62 -2.12
C SER A 117 -7.64 -1.31 -2.06
N ILE A 118 -7.38 -2.09 -1.02
CA ILE A 118 -6.17 -2.94 -0.93
C ILE A 118 -6.33 -4.31 -1.60
N GLY A 119 -7.50 -4.61 -2.16
CA GLY A 119 -7.77 -5.87 -2.89
C GLY A 119 -9.24 -6.29 -2.86
N ASP A 120 -9.56 -7.33 -3.62
CA ASP A 120 -10.93 -7.83 -3.81
C ASP A 120 -11.30 -8.82 -2.69
N PHE A 121 -11.33 -8.34 -1.45
CA PHE A 121 -11.72 -9.07 -0.25
C PHE A 121 -12.26 -8.11 0.80
N VAL A 122 -13.00 -8.66 1.77
CA VAL A 122 -13.62 -7.87 2.85
C VAL A 122 -12.88 -8.13 4.15
N LEU A 123 -12.61 -7.07 4.91
CA LEU A 123 -12.03 -7.10 6.25
C LEU A 123 -13.10 -6.75 7.30
N SER A 124 -12.86 -7.13 8.55
CA SER A 124 -13.73 -6.78 9.68
C SER A 124 -13.74 -5.28 10.01
N GLY A 125 -12.78 -4.52 9.49
CA GLY A 125 -12.61 -3.08 9.67
C GLY A 125 -11.46 -2.54 8.84
N GLY A 126 -11.44 -1.25 8.59
CA GLY A 126 -10.45 -0.61 7.73
C GLY A 126 -9.06 -0.40 8.36
N GLU A 127 -8.89 -0.67 9.65
CA GLU A 127 -7.63 -0.38 10.36
C GLU A 127 -6.46 -1.19 9.82
N THR A 128 -6.69 -2.47 9.49
CA THR A 128 -5.65 -3.33 8.89
C THR A 128 -5.29 -2.84 7.49
N ALA A 129 -6.29 -2.42 6.69
CA ALA A 129 -6.04 -1.82 5.38
C ALA A 129 -5.24 -0.50 5.51
N CYS A 130 -5.58 0.32 6.51
CA CYS A 130 -4.84 1.54 6.84
C CYS A 130 -3.38 1.23 7.15
N ALA A 131 -3.11 0.23 7.99
CA ALA A 131 -1.75 -0.17 8.33
C ALA A 131 -0.94 -0.62 7.09
N VAL A 132 -1.56 -1.36 6.17
CA VAL A 132 -0.92 -1.76 4.90
C VAL A 132 -0.55 -0.55 4.05
N VAL A 133 -1.47 0.40 3.88
CA VAL A 133 -1.21 1.63 3.10
C VAL A 133 -0.11 2.46 3.74
N ILE A 134 -0.16 2.64 5.08
CA ILE A 134 0.83 3.41 5.82
C ILE A 134 2.22 2.78 5.68
N ASP A 135 2.35 1.48 5.88
CA ASP A 135 3.64 0.78 5.76
C ASP A 135 4.22 0.92 4.37
N ALA A 136 3.40 0.67 3.33
CA ALA A 136 3.81 0.79 1.94
C ALA A 136 4.24 2.21 1.54
N VAL A 137 3.60 3.24 2.08
CA VAL A 137 3.93 4.65 1.82
C VAL A 137 5.14 5.08 2.63
N ALA A 138 5.17 4.79 3.95
CA ALA A 138 6.19 5.26 4.86
C ALA A 138 7.60 4.79 4.46
N ARG A 139 7.74 3.54 4.01
CA ARG A 139 9.03 2.99 3.57
C ARG A 139 9.61 3.66 2.32
N LEU A 140 8.79 4.41 1.55
CA LEU A 140 9.23 5.18 0.38
C LEU A 140 9.67 6.60 0.74
N ILE A 141 9.41 7.06 1.96
CA ILE A 141 9.83 8.37 2.44
C ILE A 141 11.33 8.34 2.73
N PRO A 142 12.14 9.28 2.18
CA PRO A 142 13.57 9.32 2.42
C PRO A 142 13.93 9.35 3.91
N GLY A 143 14.87 8.49 4.33
CA GLY A 143 15.34 8.42 5.70
C GLY A 143 14.50 7.55 6.66
N VAL A 144 13.40 6.97 6.21
CA VAL A 144 12.61 6.01 7.01
C VAL A 144 13.26 4.63 7.03
N LEU A 145 13.73 4.16 5.88
CA LEU A 145 14.56 2.95 5.80
C LEU A 145 16.04 3.34 5.78
N GLY A 146 16.85 2.54 6.46
CA GLY A 146 18.30 2.82 6.60
C GLY A 146 19.11 2.65 5.31
N ASP A 147 18.56 2.01 4.28
CA ASP A 147 19.24 1.77 3.00
C ASP A 147 18.30 2.12 1.84
N ASN A 148 18.63 3.24 1.17
CA ASN A 148 17.86 3.70 0.02
C ASN A 148 18.08 2.83 -1.24
N GLU A 149 19.17 2.07 -1.33
CA GLU A 149 19.43 1.19 -2.48
C GLU A 149 18.51 -0.03 -2.50
N SER A 150 18.12 -0.52 -1.32
CA SER A 150 17.21 -1.66 -1.22
C SER A 150 15.83 -1.39 -1.86
N VAL A 151 15.32 -0.17 -1.73
CA VAL A 151 14.00 0.23 -2.28
C VAL A 151 13.98 0.23 -3.81
N ILE A 152 15.12 0.49 -4.44
CA ILE A 152 15.23 0.59 -5.91
C ILE A 152 15.18 -0.78 -6.57
N GLU A 153 15.72 -1.82 -5.91
CA GLU A 153 15.79 -3.19 -6.45
C GLU A 153 14.58 -4.06 -6.09
N GLU A 154 13.65 -3.55 -5.28
CA GLU A 154 12.46 -4.30 -4.85
C GLU A 154 11.42 -4.50 -5.96
N SER A 155 10.57 -5.51 -5.77
CA SER A 155 9.43 -5.78 -6.65
C SER A 155 8.58 -4.53 -6.86
N PHE A 156 8.17 -4.31 -8.11
CA PHE A 156 7.34 -3.19 -8.60
C PHE A 156 8.04 -1.83 -8.69
N SER A 157 9.22 -1.61 -8.11
CA SER A 157 9.92 -0.32 -8.17
C SER A 157 10.27 0.09 -9.61
N ASN A 158 10.62 -0.86 -10.44
CA ASN A 158 10.89 -0.70 -11.88
C ASN A 158 9.84 -1.40 -12.78
N GLY A 159 8.69 -1.78 -12.22
CA GLY A 159 7.61 -2.49 -12.91
C GLY A 159 7.80 -3.99 -13.03
N LEU A 160 8.88 -4.56 -12.48
CA LEU A 160 9.17 -5.99 -12.49
C LEU A 160 9.11 -6.56 -11.07
N LEU A 161 9.04 -7.90 -10.97
CA LEU A 161 9.32 -8.60 -9.72
C LEU A 161 10.83 -8.67 -9.51
N GLU A 162 11.26 -8.73 -8.26
CA GLU A 162 12.66 -8.93 -7.90
C GLU A 162 13.18 -10.33 -8.26
N TYR A 163 14.49 -10.46 -8.31
CA TYR A 163 15.20 -11.72 -8.51
C TYR A 163 15.15 -12.61 -7.25
N PRO A 164 15.43 -13.93 -7.36
CA PRO A 164 15.47 -14.83 -6.20
C PRO A 164 16.68 -14.54 -5.32
N HIS A 165 16.45 -14.49 -4.00
CA HIS A 165 17.48 -14.30 -3.00
C HIS A 165 17.98 -15.60 -2.43
N TYR A 166 19.29 -15.69 -2.18
CA TYR A 166 19.95 -16.82 -1.56
C TYR A 166 20.78 -16.36 -0.36
N THR A 167 20.83 -17.17 0.68
CA THR A 167 21.64 -16.93 1.88
C THR A 167 22.35 -18.20 2.33
N ARG A 168 23.12 -18.13 3.39
CA ARG A 168 23.85 -19.27 3.96
C ARG A 168 22.91 -20.30 4.57
N PRO A 169 23.25 -21.60 4.48
CA PRO A 169 24.46 -22.18 3.86
C PRO A 169 24.37 -22.20 2.32
N SER A 170 25.49 -22.42 1.64
CA SER A 170 25.57 -22.45 0.16
C SER A 170 24.91 -23.66 -0.48
N GLU A 171 24.64 -24.72 0.29
CA GLU A 171 23.94 -25.94 -0.15
C GLU A 171 22.86 -26.31 0.87
N VAL A 172 21.66 -26.62 0.35
CA VAL A 172 20.53 -27.10 1.14
C VAL A 172 19.87 -28.27 0.41
N ASN A 173 19.91 -29.49 0.99
CA ASN A 173 19.29 -30.69 0.44
C ASN A 173 19.72 -31.03 -1.00
N GLY A 174 20.97 -30.81 -1.32
CA GLY A 174 21.54 -31.05 -2.65
C GLY A 174 21.27 -29.93 -3.66
N GLN A 175 20.70 -28.80 -3.25
CA GLN A 175 20.51 -27.63 -4.06
C GLN A 175 21.56 -26.57 -3.68
N ASP A 176 22.39 -26.21 -4.64
CA ASP A 176 23.42 -25.18 -4.47
C ASP A 176 22.93 -23.77 -4.79
N VAL A 177 23.53 -22.78 -4.15
CA VAL A 177 23.41 -21.38 -4.58
C VAL A 177 24.04 -21.25 -5.97
N PRO A 178 23.40 -20.52 -6.91
CA PRO A 178 23.98 -20.28 -8.23
C PRO A 178 25.42 -19.77 -8.15
N GLY A 179 26.35 -20.49 -8.83
CA GLY A 179 27.80 -20.21 -8.72
C GLY A 179 28.19 -18.78 -9.09
N ILE A 180 27.39 -18.13 -9.96
CA ILE A 180 27.59 -16.72 -10.32
C ILE A 180 27.52 -15.80 -9.10
N LEU A 181 26.64 -16.09 -8.12
CA LEU A 181 26.49 -15.29 -6.90
C LEU A 181 27.68 -15.44 -5.94
N LEU A 182 28.49 -16.50 -6.12
CA LEU A 182 29.70 -16.78 -5.35
C LEU A 182 30.97 -16.28 -6.05
N SER A 183 30.88 -15.78 -7.29
CA SER A 183 32.01 -15.41 -8.13
C SER A 183 32.74 -14.14 -7.70
N GLY A 184 32.07 -13.21 -7.01
CA GLY A 184 32.57 -11.86 -6.73
C GLY A 184 32.57 -10.91 -7.94
N ASP A 185 32.10 -11.35 -9.09
CA ASP A 185 31.98 -10.53 -10.31
C ASP A 185 30.67 -9.71 -10.28
N HIS A 186 30.75 -8.50 -9.77
CA HIS A 186 29.58 -7.65 -9.54
C HIS A 186 28.77 -7.36 -10.83
N GLU A 187 29.43 -7.20 -11.98
CA GLU A 187 28.75 -6.92 -13.25
C GLU A 187 27.94 -8.14 -13.70
N LYS A 188 28.53 -9.32 -13.67
CA LYS A 188 27.81 -10.55 -14.00
C LYS A 188 26.70 -10.88 -13.02
N ILE A 189 26.90 -10.60 -11.72
CA ILE A 189 25.85 -10.76 -10.71
C ILE A 189 24.67 -9.84 -11.01
N LYS A 190 24.92 -8.57 -11.39
CA LYS A 190 23.90 -7.60 -11.74
C LYS A 190 23.12 -8.04 -13.00
N GLU A 191 23.82 -8.52 -14.02
CA GLU A 191 23.20 -9.06 -15.23
C GLU A 191 22.33 -10.28 -14.92
N TRP A 192 22.85 -11.23 -14.13
CA TRP A 192 22.10 -12.40 -13.68
C TRP A 192 20.82 -12.00 -12.90
N ARG A 193 20.91 -11.06 -11.97
CA ARG A 193 19.76 -10.54 -11.21
C ARG A 193 18.69 -9.98 -12.14
N LYS A 194 19.10 -9.20 -13.13
CA LYS A 194 18.20 -8.63 -14.13
C LYS A 194 17.47 -9.70 -14.96
N ILE A 195 18.20 -10.71 -15.43
CA ILE A 195 17.63 -11.85 -16.15
C ILE A 195 16.63 -12.61 -15.27
N GLN A 196 16.98 -12.87 -14.01
CA GLN A 196 16.10 -13.57 -13.08
C GLN A 196 14.84 -12.75 -12.71
N SER A 197 14.95 -11.44 -12.60
CA SER A 197 13.82 -10.53 -12.40
C SER A 197 12.83 -10.62 -13.59
N LEU A 198 13.33 -10.54 -14.82
CA LEU A 198 12.53 -10.71 -16.03
C LEU A 198 11.85 -12.08 -16.06
N ARG A 199 12.61 -13.15 -15.77
CA ARG A 199 12.09 -14.52 -15.71
C ARG A 199 10.98 -14.68 -14.68
N ASN A 200 11.21 -14.25 -13.43
CA ASN A 200 10.22 -14.27 -12.38
C ASN A 200 8.95 -13.52 -12.79
N THR A 201 9.12 -12.34 -13.37
CA THR A 201 7.98 -11.52 -13.79
C THR A 201 7.20 -12.20 -14.90
N PHE A 202 7.88 -12.69 -15.93
CA PHE A 202 7.23 -13.35 -17.06
C PHE A 202 6.44 -14.60 -16.64
N ILE A 203 7.00 -15.41 -15.72
CA ILE A 203 6.36 -16.65 -15.26
C ILE A 203 5.23 -16.37 -14.26
N LYS A 204 5.46 -15.49 -13.28
CA LYS A 204 4.55 -15.30 -12.13
C LYS A 204 3.55 -14.18 -12.33
N ARG A 205 3.94 -13.12 -13.03
CA ARG A 205 3.14 -11.90 -13.24
C ARG A 205 3.34 -11.35 -14.65
N PRO A 206 2.96 -12.13 -15.69
CA PRO A 206 3.09 -11.70 -17.08
C PRO A 206 2.33 -10.40 -17.41
N ASP A 207 1.33 -10.06 -16.60
CA ASP A 207 0.56 -8.81 -16.67
C ASP A 207 1.40 -7.56 -16.41
N LEU A 208 2.55 -7.68 -15.73
CA LEU A 208 3.48 -6.58 -15.47
C LEU A 208 4.44 -6.30 -16.64
N ILE A 209 4.55 -7.22 -17.60
CA ILE A 209 5.46 -7.07 -18.74
C ILE A 209 4.90 -6.05 -19.73
N ASP A 210 5.43 -4.85 -19.71
CA ASP A 210 5.18 -3.82 -20.72
C ASP A 210 6.31 -3.82 -21.76
N LYS A 211 6.05 -4.43 -22.92
CA LYS A 211 7.05 -4.56 -23.99
C LYS A 211 7.56 -3.22 -24.50
N SER A 212 6.82 -2.14 -24.34
CA SER A 212 7.24 -0.80 -24.78
C SER A 212 8.33 -0.19 -23.88
N LYS A 213 8.50 -0.73 -22.68
CA LYS A 213 9.50 -0.31 -21.70
C LYS A 213 10.76 -1.17 -21.70
N LEU A 214 10.76 -2.27 -22.48
CA LEU A 214 11.88 -3.20 -22.56
C LEU A 214 12.80 -2.81 -23.71
N ASN A 215 14.11 -2.99 -23.50
CA ASN A 215 15.11 -2.89 -24.57
C ASN A 215 15.20 -4.20 -25.37
N ASP A 216 15.94 -4.19 -26.50
CA ASP A 216 16.06 -5.33 -27.42
C ASP A 216 16.66 -6.58 -26.74
N ASP A 217 17.57 -6.41 -25.80
CA ASP A 217 18.19 -7.53 -25.08
C ASP A 217 17.22 -8.15 -24.07
N GLU A 218 16.42 -7.35 -23.38
CA GLU A 218 15.35 -7.80 -22.49
C GLU A 218 14.24 -8.53 -23.25
N ILE A 219 13.90 -8.08 -24.45
CA ILE A 219 12.94 -8.76 -25.33
C ILE A 219 13.47 -10.13 -25.74
N LYS A 220 14.75 -10.24 -26.09
CA LYS A 220 15.37 -11.53 -26.42
C LYS A 220 15.34 -12.49 -25.22
N VAL A 221 15.68 -12.01 -24.01
CA VAL A 221 15.60 -12.84 -22.81
C VAL A 221 14.19 -13.38 -22.60
N ILE A 222 13.15 -12.57 -22.79
CA ILE A 222 11.76 -13.03 -22.68
C ILE A 222 11.41 -14.05 -23.77
N ASP A 223 11.89 -13.87 -24.99
CA ASP A 223 11.62 -14.81 -26.07
C ASP A 223 12.37 -16.15 -25.85
N ASP A 224 13.58 -16.11 -25.29
CA ASP A 224 14.31 -17.31 -24.87
C ASP A 224 13.57 -18.05 -23.76
N ILE A 225 13.05 -17.36 -22.73
CA ILE A 225 12.25 -17.94 -21.64
C ILE A 225 10.96 -18.60 -22.17
N LYS A 226 10.32 -18.04 -23.21
CA LYS A 226 9.14 -18.67 -23.83
C LYS A 226 9.47 -19.99 -24.51
N ASN A 227 10.66 -20.08 -25.12
CA ASN A 227 11.09 -21.27 -25.85
C ASN A 227 11.68 -22.34 -24.94
N ASP A 228 12.20 -21.95 -23.77
CA ASP A 228 12.77 -22.83 -22.75
C ASP A 228 12.39 -22.32 -21.35
N PRO A 229 11.22 -22.72 -20.83
CA PRO A 229 10.70 -22.21 -19.55
C PRO A 229 11.36 -22.84 -18.30
N GLU A 230 12.29 -23.84 -18.43
CA GLU A 230 12.98 -24.48 -17.30
C GLU A 230 14.11 -23.65 -16.68
#